data_b62f382294eadc227d51138a53b4dbfc
#
_entry.id   b62f382294eadc227d51138a53b4dbfc
#
_cell.length_a   1.000
_cell.length_b   1.000
_cell.length_c   1.000
_cell.angle_alpha   90.00
_cell.angle_beta   90.00
_cell.angle_gamma   90.00
#
_symmetry.space_group_name_H-M   'P 1'
#
loop_
_entity.id
_entity.type
_entity.pdbx_description
1 polymer ?
#
loop_
_entity_poly.entity_id
_entity_poly.type
_entity_poly.pdbx_seq_one_letter_code
_entity_poly.pdbx_strand_id
1 'polypeptide(L)'
;MRWLVPQTWFGLSGWRFVVIAGALASIVIWLVRKGLPESARWLLQQKRYLEVRNVMHEMEKRCGADEQADFPLRAGQHSDQPSIKGRFKDIWSPRYRGRVVMLVVMNIFQAIGFFGFGNWLPALLSGNGTSVTHSLLYAFFITLAYPLGALICSRYADRMENKWQIVLSCLTTVIFGSLFALQSNPLLLIACGFFITWSNAWLTYSYHSYQSEIFPTRIRARAVGFCYSFSRLSTVFSSIIIGLILQCSGSTAVIAFIVISMLIVMLTIGIFGPNTRGIDLENI
;
A
#
# COMPACT_ATOMS: atom_id res chain seq x y z
N MET A 1 -0.92 -25.31 9.16
CA MET A 1 -2.37 -25.12 9.31
C MET A 1 -3.18 -26.42 9.26
N ARG A 2 -2.87 -27.38 8.40
CA ARG A 2 -3.61 -28.66 8.29
C ARG A 2 -3.68 -29.49 9.59
N TRP A 3 -2.71 -29.34 10.49
CA TRP A 3 -2.62 -30.06 11.77
C TRP A 3 -3.16 -29.27 12.96
N LEU A 4 -3.20 -27.95 12.92
CA LEU A 4 -3.61 -27.10 14.04
C LEU A 4 -5.10 -26.75 14.02
N VAL A 5 -5.69 -26.58 12.83
CA VAL A 5 -7.08 -26.12 12.71
C VAL A 5 -8.13 -27.12 13.17
N PRO A 6 -7.99 -28.44 12.93
CA PRO A 6 -9.01 -29.40 13.37
C PRO A 6 -8.90 -29.85 14.84
N GLN A 7 -7.85 -29.43 15.57
CA GLN A 7 -7.65 -29.86 16.96
C GLN A 7 -8.12 -28.78 17.95
N THR A 8 -8.75 -29.22 19.02
CA THR A 8 -9.07 -28.39 20.18
C THR A 8 -7.98 -28.59 21.24
N TRP A 9 -7.25 -27.51 21.55
CA TRP A 9 -6.22 -27.50 22.58
C TRP A 9 -6.71 -26.60 23.73
N PHE A 10 -6.66 -27.08 24.95
CA PHE A 10 -7.15 -26.34 26.13
C PHE A 10 -8.59 -25.80 25.99
N GLY A 11 -9.49 -26.53 25.30
CA GLY A 11 -10.85 -26.10 25.06
C GLY A 11 -11.05 -25.01 24.00
N LEU A 12 -9.95 -24.59 23.35
CA LEU A 12 -9.97 -23.59 22.27
C LEU A 12 -9.75 -24.25 20.92
N SER A 13 -10.52 -23.86 19.91
CA SER A 13 -10.35 -24.30 18.53
C SER A 13 -8.98 -23.85 17.99
N GLY A 14 -8.26 -24.73 17.27
CA GLY A 14 -6.89 -24.49 16.79
C GLY A 14 -6.69 -23.23 15.95
N TRP A 15 -7.72 -22.75 15.24
CA TRP A 15 -7.65 -21.48 14.51
C TRP A 15 -7.41 -20.25 15.41
N ARG A 16 -7.87 -20.29 16.68
CA ARG A 16 -7.65 -19.22 17.66
C ARG A 16 -6.18 -19.04 18.00
N PHE A 17 -5.42 -20.13 18.05
CA PHE A 17 -3.96 -20.06 18.28
C PHE A 17 -3.23 -19.38 17.14
N VAL A 18 -3.70 -19.53 15.89
CA VAL A 18 -3.13 -18.81 14.73
C VAL A 18 -3.37 -17.32 14.86
N VAL A 19 -4.58 -16.91 15.30
CA VAL A 19 -4.91 -15.48 15.55
C VAL A 19 -4.06 -14.93 16.71
N ILE A 20 -3.90 -15.69 17.79
CA ILE A 20 -3.05 -15.30 18.94
C ILE A 20 -1.60 -15.14 18.49
N ALA A 21 -1.05 -16.07 17.71
CA ALA A 21 0.31 -15.97 17.19
C ALA A 21 0.50 -14.71 16.31
N GLY A 22 -0.49 -14.38 15.48
CA GLY A 22 -0.50 -13.12 14.73
C GLY A 22 -0.56 -11.88 15.63
N ALA A 23 -1.35 -11.93 16.70
CA ALA A 23 -1.43 -10.85 17.67
C ALA A 23 -0.12 -10.66 18.47
N LEU A 24 0.60 -11.73 18.78
CA LEU A 24 1.92 -11.64 19.45
C LEU A 24 2.95 -10.88 18.61
N ALA A 25 2.87 -10.94 17.28
CA ALA A 25 3.74 -10.17 16.40
C ALA A 25 3.57 -8.65 16.61
N SER A 26 2.38 -8.17 16.99
CA SER A 26 2.15 -6.75 17.27
C SER A 26 2.89 -6.24 18.52
N ILE A 27 3.18 -7.12 19.47
CA ILE A 27 3.99 -6.81 20.65
C ILE A 27 5.43 -6.49 20.23
N VAL A 28 5.97 -7.26 19.29
CA VAL A 28 7.32 -7.03 18.74
C VAL A 28 7.38 -5.65 18.07
N ILE A 29 6.37 -5.29 17.29
CA ILE A 29 6.27 -3.96 16.64
C ILE A 29 6.22 -2.86 17.70
N TRP A 30 5.45 -3.05 18.78
CA TRP A 30 5.37 -2.08 19.88
C TRP A 30 6.70 -1.90 20.62
N LEU A 31 7.45 -2.98 20.83
CA LEU A 31 8.79 -2.93 21.44
C LEU A 31 9.79 -2.19 20.53
N VAL A 32 9.79 -2.49 19.24
CA VAL A 32 10.66 -1.82 18.26
C VAL A 32 10.33 -0.32 18.19
N ARG A 33 9.05 0.05 18.23
CA ARG A 33 8.61 1.45 18.19
C ARG A 33 9.13 2.26 19.37
N LYS A 34 9.31 1.67 20.55
CA LYS A 34 9.86 2.37 21.71
C LYS A 34 11.31 2.84 21.50
N GLY A 35 12.07 2.18 20.65
CA GLY A 35 13.45 2.55 20.35
C GLY A 35 13.60 3.54 19.17
N LEU A 36 12.49 3.94 18.52
CA LEU A 36 12.56 4.89 17.42
C LEU A 36 12.47 6.33 17.93
N PRO A 37 13.39 7.21 17.49
CA PRO A 37 13.33 8.63 17.83
C PRO A 37 12.10 9.28 17.18
N GLU A 38 11.61 10.35 17.81
CA GLU A 38 10.52 11.16 17.26
C GLU A 38 10.97 11.85 15.98
N SER A 39 10.00 12.13 15.07
CA SER A 39 10.29 12.81 13.81
C SER A 39 10.85 14.20 14.04
N ALA A 40 12.05 14.51 13.52
CA ALA A 40 12.68 15.81 13.62
C ALA A 40 11.76 16.94 13.08
N ARG A 41 11.00 16.70 12.01
CA ARG A 41 10.00 17.64 11.49
C ARG A 41 8.86 17.91 12.46
N TRP A 42 8.38 16.89 13.16
CA TRP A 42 7.33 17.04 14.16
C TRP A 42 7.83 17.82 15.36
N LEU A 43 9.04 17.51 15.83
CA LEU A 43 9.68 18.25 16.93
C LEU A 43 9.90 19.73 16.58
N LEU A 44 10.29 20.05 15.33
CA LEU A 44 10.40 21.43 14.83
C LEU A 44 9.05 22.15 14.90
N GLN A 45 7.96 21.49 14.46
CA GLN A 45 6.63 22.07 14.54
C GLN A 45 6.16 22.35 15.99
N GLN A 46 6.63 21.53 16.95
CA GLN A 46 6.37 21.70 18.37
C GLN A 46 7.33 22.71 19.04
N LYS A 47 8.25 23.32 18.27
CA LYS A 47 9.28 24.25 18.78
C LYS A 47 10.23 23.63 19.83
N ARG A 48 10.38 22.29 19.80
CA ARG A 48 11.26 21.53 20.72
C ARG A 48 12.68 21.41 20.12
N TYR A 49 13.35 22.55 19.95
CA TYR A 49 14.62 22.66 19.21
C TYR A 49 15.76 21.82 19.80
N LEU A 50 15.85 21.67 21.11
CA LEU A 50 16.88 20.87 21.76
C LEU A 50 16.78 19.38 21.38
N GLU A 51 15.57 18.87 21.31
CA GLU A 51 15.33 17.47 20.94
C GLU A 51 15.55 17.23 19.45
N VAL A 52 15.21 18.21 18.61
CA VAL A 52 15.58 18.17 17.18
C VAL A 52 17.08 18.01 17.01
N ARG A 53 17.87 18.81 17.74
CA ARG A 53 19.33 18.78 17.69
C ARG A 53 19.86 17.40 18.09
N ASN A 54 19.34 16.84 19.17
CA ASN A 54 19.75 15.52 19.63
C ASN A 54 19.43 14.42 18.62
N VAL A 55 18.23 14.43 18.03
CA VAL A 55 17.82 13.46 17.00
C VAL A 55 18.68 13.60 15.75
N MET A 56 18.96 14.83 15.31
CA MET A 56 19.82 15.07 14.14
C MET A 56 21.25 14.60 14.40
N HIS A 57 21.82 14.94 15.53
CA HIS A 57 23.17 14.50 15.91
C HIS A 57 23.29 12.96 15.99
N GLU A 58 22.26 12.28 16.52
CA GLU A 58 22.22 10.82 16.54
C GLU A 58 22.12 10.21 15.12
N MET A 59 21.38 10.85 14.22
CA MET A 59 21.28 10.42 12.81
C MET A 59 22.61 10.62 12.08
N GLU A 60 23.26 11.76 12.24
CA GLU A 60 24.58 12.07 11.66
C GLU A 60 25.63 11.07 12.12
N LYS A 61 25.67 10.77 13.43
CA LYS A 61 26.58 9.77 14.00
C LYS A 61 26.35 8.38 13.40
N ARG A 62 25.10 7.99 13.15
CA ARG A 62 24.78 6.70 12.51
C ARG A 62 25.09 6.66 11.02
N CYS A 63 25.06 7.80 10.34
CA CYS A 63 25.41 7.92 8.92
C CYS A 63 26.91 8.09 8.68
N GLY A 64 27.74 8.20 9.73
CA GLY A 64 29.19 8.44 9.60
C GLY A 64 29.53 9.80 8.98
N ALA A 65 28.64 10.77 9.09
CA ALA A 65 28.88 12.14 8.68
C ALA A 65 29.81 12.80 9.70
N ASP A 66 30.84 13.51 9.20
CA ASP A 66 31.79 14.22 10.04
C ASP A 66 31.09 15.23 10.96
N GLU A 67 31.53 15.27 12.20
CA GLU A 67 30.98 16.06 13.32
C GLU A 67 31.01 17.59 13.08
N GLN A 68 31.46 18.06 11.91
CA GLN A 68 31.70 19.46 11.58
C GLN A 68 30.62 20.14 10.73
N ALA A 69 29.56 19.46 10.39
CA ALA A 69 28.39 20.14 9.83
C ALA A 69 27.62 20.82 10.96
N ASP A 70 28.14 21.92 11.45
CA ASP A 70 27.38 22.87 12.26
C ASP A 70 26.26 23.41 11.36
N PHE A 71 25.17 22.64 11.29
CA PHE A 71 23.94 23.12 10.65
C PHE A 71 23.52 24.35 11.45
N PRO A 72 23.73 25.56 10.95
CA PRO A 72 23.13 26.70 11.57
C PRO A 72 21.63 26.47 11.51
N LEU A 73 21.04 26.01 12.61
CA LEU A 73 19.61 26.22 12.83
C LEU A 73 19.45 27.74 12.80
N ARG A 74 19.36 28.31 11.59
CA ARG A 74 18.95 29.68 11.38
C ARG A 74 17.54 29.78 11.96
N ALA A 75 17.49 30.00 13.26
CA ALA A 75 16.26 30.22 14.03
C ALA A 75 15.42 31.41 13.46
N GLY A 76 15.90 32.06 12.40
CA GLY A 76 15.31 33.26 11.83
C GLY A 76 14.84 33.18 10.37
N GLN A 77 14.99 32.05 9.66
CA GLN A 77 14.59 31.99 8.24
C GLN A 77 13.47 31.00 7.90
N HIS A 78 13.07 30.11 8.81
CA HIS A 78 11.72 29.58 8.67
C HIS A 78 10.77 30.63 9.23
N SER A 79 10.19 31.36 8.29
CA SER A 79 9.14 32.34 8.54
C SER A 79 8.30 31.91 9.73
N ASP A 80 8.15 32.83 10.69
CA ASP A 80 7.12 32.81 11.75
C ASP A 80 5.69 32.75 11.16
N GLN A 81 5.52 32.02 10.09
CA GLN A 81 4.18 31.70 9.63
C GLN A 81 3.60 30.77 10.68
N PRO A 82 2.61 31.25 11.45
CA PRO A 82 1.91 30.40 12.38
C PRO A 82 1.51 29.14 11.60
N SER A 83 1.70 27.96 12.19
CA SER A 83 1.27 26.70 11.57
C SER A 83 -0.24 26.79 11.34
N ILE A 84 -0.63 27.42 10.23
CA ILE A 84 -2.03 27.58 9.84
C ILE A 84 -2.48 26.16 9.55
N LYS A 85 -3.12 25.53 10.54
CA LYS A 85 -3.73 24.21 10.39
C LYS A 85 -4.63 24.28 9.17
N GLY A 86 -4.22 23.64 8.07
CA GLY A 86 -4.99 23.63 6.82
C GLY A 86 -6.44 23.27 7.12
N ARG A 87 -7.37 23.98 6.57
CA ARG A 87 -8.81 23.68 6.72
C ARG A 87 -9.17 22.56 5.74
N PHE A 88 -10.20 21.77 6.06
CA PHE A 88 -10.70 20.74 5.15
C PHE A 88 -11.10 21.31 3.78
N LYS A 89 -11.60 22.53 3.75
CA LYS A 89 -11.93 23.25 2.50
C LYS A 89 -10.71 23.49 1.60
N ASP A 90 -9.50 23.57 2.16
CA ASP A 90 -8.28 23.81 1.38
C ASP A 90 -7.95 22.63 0.43
N ILE A 91 -8.44 21.43 0.74
CA ILE A 91 -8.29 20.23 -0.09
C ILE A 91 -9.02 20.40 -1.43
N TRP A 92 -10.16 21.12 -1.42
CA TRP A 92 -11.01 21.36 -2.59
C TRP A 92 -10.66 22.64 -3.35
N SER A 93 -9.54 23.28 -3.00
CA SER A 93 -9.08 24.45 -3.75
C SER A 93 -8.81 24.09 -5.23
N PRO A 94 -8.94 25.05 -6.17
CA PRO A 94 -8.73 24.79 -7.59
C PRO A 94 -7.39 24.13 -7.91
N ARG A 95 -6.36 24.38 -7.09
CA ARG A 95 -5.01 23.81 -7.23
C ARG A 95 -4.96 22.31 -6.92
N TYR A 96 -5.74 21.82 -5.93
CA TYR A 96 -5.63 20.45 -5.42
C TYR A 96 -6.81 19.57 -5.81
N ARG A 97 -7.96 20.10 -6.20
CA ARG A 97 -9.17 19.32 -6.52
C ARG A 97 -8.93 18.23 -7.57
N GLY A 98 -8.15 18.51 -8.62
CA GLY A 98 -7.83 17.51 -9.65
C GLY A 98 -7.02 16.34 -9.09
N ARG A 99 -6.06 16.62 -8.21
CA ARG A 99 -5.26 15.59 -7.53
C ARG A 99 -6.10 14.76 -6.56
N VAL A 100 -7.04 15.39 -5.86
CA VAL A 100 -7.97 14.69 -4.95
C VAL A 100 -8.86 13.75 -5.75
N VAL A 101 -9.49 14.20 -6.83
CA VAL A 101 -10.35 13.37 -7.69
C VAL A 101 -9.55 12.20 -8.28
N MET A 102 -8.37 12.47 -8.82
CA MET A 102 -7.46 11.44 -9.34
C MET A 102 -7.15 10.37 -8.29
N LEU A 103 -6.76 10.79 -7.06
CA LEU A 103 -6.47 9.85 -5.98
C LEU A 103 -7.70 9.10 -5.47
N VAL A 104 -8.88 9.73 -5.45
CA VAL A 104 -10.13 9.04 -5.09
C VAL A 104 -10.41 7.95 -6.09
N VAL A 105 -10.34 8.22 -7.40
CA VAL A 105 -10.52 7.23 -8.46
C VAL A 105 -9.49 6.10 -8.30
N MET A 106 -8.21 6.45 -8.13
CA MET A 106 -7.15 5.46 -7.90
C MET A 106 -7.46 4.58 -6.69
N ASN A 107 -7.83 5.16 -5.54
CA ASN A 107 -8.10 4.41 -4.31
C ASN A 107 -9.31 3.46 -4.44
N ILE A 108 -10.35 3.88 -5.17
CA ILE A 108 -11.53 3.03 -5.43
C ILE A 108 -11.12 1.79 -6.23
N PHE A 109 -10.50 2.00 -7.38
CA PHE A 109 -10.20 0.90 -8.30
C PHE A 109 -9.01 0.05 -7.86
N GLN A 110 -7.99 0.64 -7.22
CA GLN A 110 -6.88 -0.11 -6.64
C GLN A 110 -7.35 -1.09 -5.56
N ALA A 111 -8.31 -0.67 -4.71
CA ALA A 111 -8.85 -1.54 -3.68
C ALA A 111 -9.56 -2.77 -4.26
N ILE A 112 -10.26 -2.62 -5.39
CA ILE A 112 -10.89 -3.75 -6.12
C ILE A 112 -9.83 -4.77 -6.53
N GLY A 113 -8.73 -4.32 -7.13
CA GLY A 113 -7.68 -5.22 -7.58
C GLY A 113 -6.96 -5.93 -6.44
N PHE A 114 -6.57 -5.19 -5.41
CA PHE A 114 -5.84 -5.73 -4.26
C PHE A 114 -6.70 -6.71 -3.45
N PHE A 115 -7.84 -6.26 -2.96
CA PHE A 115 -8.72 -7.09 -2.13
C PHE A 115 -9.52 -8.10 -2.95
N GLY A 116 -9.85 -7.77 -4.20
CA GLY A 116 -10.56 -8.66 -5.10
C GLY A 116 -9.75 -9.91 -5.46
N PHE A 117 -8.47 -9.77 -5.75
CA PHE A 117 -7.61 -10.93 -5.99
C PHE A 117 -7.24 -11.64 -4.70
N GLY A 118 -6.71 -10.91 -3.70
CA GLY A 118 -6.16 -11.51 -2.49
C GLY A 118 -7.19 -12.28 -1.65
N ASN A 119 -8.36 -11.70 -1.41
CA ASN A 119 -9.38 -12.33 -0.56
C ASN A 119 -10.13 -13.45 -1.28
N TRP A 120 -10.31 -13.34 -2.60
CA TRP A 120 -11.09 -14.29 -3.38
C TRP A 120 -10.24 -15.35 -4.08
N LEU A 121 -8.90 -15.29 -3.94
CA LEU A 121 -7.97 -16.22 -4.60
C LEU A 121 -8.34 -17.71 -4.40
N PRO A 122 -8.63 -18.22 -3.19
CA PRO A 122 -9.03 -19.61 -3.02
C PRO A 122 -10.34 -19.95 -3.75
N ALA A 123 -11.30 -19.04 -3.74
CA ALA A 123 -12.59 -19.20 -4.43
C ALA A 123 -12.43 -19.15 -5.96
N LEU A 124 -11.55 -18.30 -6.47
CA LEU A 124 -11.24 -18.22 -7.92
C LEU A 124 -10.57 -19.51 -8.41
N LEU A 125 -9.67 -20.07 -7.61
CA LEU A 125 -9.01 -21.33 -7.93
C LEU A 125 -9.99 -22.50 -7.90
N SER A 126 -10.88 -22.57 -6.88
CA SER A 126 -11.87 -23.66 -6.78
C SER A 126 -12.94 -23.55 -7.89
N GLY A 127 -13.27 -22.34 -8.31
CA GLY A 127 -14.17 -22.12 -9.46
C GLY A 127 -13.64 -22.66 -10.78
N ASN A 128 -12.32 -22.85 -10.90
CA ASN A 128 -11.67 -23.47 -12.07
C ASN A 128 -11.51 -25.02 -11.93
N GLY A 129 -12.29 -25.66 -11.05
CA GLY A 129 -12.34 -27.11 -10.91
C GLY A 129 -11.27 -27.72 -9.99
N THR A 130 -10.49 -26.89 -9.28
CA THR A 130 -9.53 -27.40 -8.28
C THR A 130 -10.23 -27.71 -6.96
N SER A 131 -9.79 -28.77 -6.25
CA SER A 131 -10.31 -29.05 -4.92
C SER A 131 -9.95 -27.94 -3.92
N VAL A 132 -10.77 -27.74 -2.90
CA VAL A 132 -10.54 -26.71 -1.86
C VAL A 132 -9.16 -26.85 -1.22
N THR A 133 -8.69 -28.07 -0.98
CA THR A 133 -7.37 -28.33 -0.38
C THR A 133 -6.23 -27.88 -1.31
N HIS A 134 -6.32 -28.17 -2.60
CA HIS A 134 -5.33 -27.71 -3.59
C HIS A 134 -5.38 -26.20 -3.80
N SER A 135 -6.57 -25.60 -3.80
CA SER A 135 -6.73 -24.15 -3.90
C SER A 135 -6.05 -23.42 -2.74
N LEU A 136 -6.17 -23.94 -1.51
CA LEU A 136 -5.48 -23.37 -0.34
C LEU A 136 -3.95 -23.55 -0.42
N LEU A 137 -3.48 -24.69 -0.95
CA LEU A 137 -2.06 -24.92 -1.16
C LEU A 137 -1.47 -23.95 -2.20
N TYR A 138 -2.17 -23.77 -3.32
CA TYR A 138 -1.75 -22.82 -4.36
C TYR A 138 -1.77 -21.38 -3.83
N ALA A 139 -2.81 -20.99 -3.08
CA ALA A 139 -2.87 -19.69 -2.44
C ALA A 139 -1.70 -19.46 -1.48
N PHE A 140 -1.25 -20.50 -0.75
CA PHE A 140 -0.08 -20.41 0.11
C PHE A 140 1.19 -20.05 -0.69
N PHE A 141 1.48 -20.77 -1.79
CA PHE A 141 2.64 -20.46 -2.62
C PHE A 141 2.56 -19.07 -3.26
N ILE A 142 1.37 -18.66 -3.71
CA ILE A 142 1.12 -17.35 -4.30
C ILE A 142 1.38 -16.24 -3.27
N THR A 143 0.94 -16.40 -2.03
CA THR A 143 1.10 -15.37 -0.98
C THR A 143 2.55 -15.19 -0.51
N LEU A 144 3.44 -16.16 -0.77
CA LEU A 144 4.88 -15.98 -0.54
C LEU A 144 5.48 -14.83 -1.36
N ALA A 145 4.80 -14.40 -2.42
CA ALA A 145 5.20 -13.22 -3.18
C ALA A 145 5.18 -11.91 -2.37
N TYR A 146 4.36 -11.79 -1.30
CA TYR A 146 4.30 -10.56 -0.49
C TYR A 146 5.63 -10.23 0.20
N PRO A 147 6.22 -11.11 1.03
CA PRO A 147 7.50 -10.81 1.68
C PRO A 147 8.64 -10.65 0.67
N LEU A 148 8.68 -11.46 -0.38
CA LEU A 148 9.68 -11.34 -1.43
C LEU A 148 9.54 -10.01 -2.20
N GLY A 149 8.31 -9.61 -2.51
CA GLY A 149 8.00 -8.33 -3.13
C GLY A 149 8.48 -7.15 -2.30
N ALA A 150 8.21 -7.16 -0.99
CA ALA A 150 8.65 -6.09 -0.10
C ALA A 150 10.19 -5.95 -0.06
N LEU A 151 10.93 -7.06 0.00
CA LEU A 151 12.40 -7.05 0.00
C LEU A 151 12.98 -6.51 -1.31
N ILE A 152 12.43 -6.90 -2.46
CA ILE A 152 12.90 -6.43 -3.76
C ILE A 152 12.52 -4.97 -3.97
N CYS A 153 11.30 -4.58 -3.61
CA CYS A 153 10.84 -3.19 -3.70
C CYS A 153 11.72 -2.24 -2.88
N SER A 154 12.14 -2.62 -1.67
CA SER A 154 12.98 -1.77 -0.82
C SER A 154 14.32 -1.43 -1.48
N ARG A 155 14.85 -2.31 -2.34
CA ARG A 155 16.12 -2.08 -3.04
C ARG A 155 15.99 -1.20 -4.30
N TYR A 156 14.81 -1.16 -4.90
CA TYR A 156 14.55 -0.43 -6.15
C TYR A 156 13.68 0.81 -5.98
N ALA A 157 13.13 1.02 -4.79
CA ALA A 157 12.18 2.09 -4.48
C ALA A 157 12.69 3.48 -4.89
N ASP A 158 13.96 3.77 -4.60
CA ASP A 158 14.54 5.10 -4.84
C ASP A 158 15.03 5.31 -6.28
N ARG A 159 15.05 4.26 -7.11
CA ARG A 159 15.59 4.33 -8.48
C ARG A 159 14.57 4.85 -9.50
N MET A 160 13.30 4.54 -9.28
CA MET A 160 12.22 4.91 -10.20
C MET A 160 11.23 5.86 -9.50
N GLU A 161 10.65 6.76 -10.28
CA GLU A 161 9.58 7.64 -9.81
C GLU A 161 8.33 6.83 -9.42
N ASN A 162 7.70 7.18 -8.31
CA ASN A 162 6.54 6.46 -7.76
C ASN A 162 5.37 6.34 -8.74
N LYS A 163 5.14 7.37 -9.57
CA LYS A 163 4.16 7.36 -10.65
C LYS A 163 4.36 6.17 -11.60
N TRP A 164 5.57 6.00 -12.13
CA TRP A 164 5.88 4.95 -13.09
C TRP A 164 5.92 3.57 -12.45
N GLN A 165 6.28 3.49 -11.17
CA GLN A 165 6.18 2.24 -10.40
C GLN A 165 4.72 1.77 -10.29
N ILE A 166 3.77 2.69 -10.04
CA ILE A 166 2.34 2.38 -10.02
C ILE A 166 1.87 1.90 -11.39
N VAL A 167 2.22 2.62 -12.46
CA VAL A 167 1.84 2.26 -13.83
C VAL A 167 2.37 0.88 -14.21
N LEU A 168 3.65 0.60 -13.92
CA LEU A 168 4.27 -0.69 -14.21
C LEU A 168 3.65 -1.84 -13.41
N SER A 169 3.35 -1.60 -12.14
CA SER A 169 2.67 -2.58 -11.30
C SER A 169 1.26 -2.89 -11.82
N CYS A 170 0.50 -1.89 -12.21
CA CYS A 170 -0.82 -2.09 -12.80
C CYS A 170 -0.72 -2.86 -14.12
N LEU A 171 0.23 -2.51 -15.00
CA LEU A 171 0.47 -3.20 -16.25
C LEU A 171 0.81 -4.68 -16.03
N THR A 172 1.69 -4.97 -15.07
CA THR A 172 2.03 -6.35 -14.70
C THR A 172 0.78 -7.11 -14.22
N THR A 173 -0.04 -6.50 -13.38
CA THR A 173 -1.30 -7.11 -12.92
C THR A 173 -2.27 -7.36 -14.08
N VAL A 174 -2.37 -6.45 -15.05
CA VAL A 174 -3.20 -6.61 -16.25
C VAL A 174 -2.74 -7.78 -17.10
N ILE A 175 -1.44 -7.88 -17.39
CA ILE A 175 -0.87 -8.94 -18.21
C ILE A 175 -1.06 -10.31 -17.53
N PHE A 176 -0.58 -10.46 -16.29
CA PHE A 176 -0.65 -11.73 -15.58
C PHE A 176 -2.07 -12.09 -15.15
N GLY A 177 -2.94 -11.09 -14.89
CA GLY A 177 -4.36 -11.31 -14.63
C GLY A 177 -5.08 -11.87 -15.85
N SER A 178 -4.83 -11.31 -17.02
CA SER A 178 -5.39 -11.83 -18.28
C SER A 178 -4.89 -13.25 -18.58
N LEU A 179 -3.60 -13.51 -18.37
CA LEU A 179 -3.04 -14.86 -18.52
C LEU A 179 -3.64 -15.85 -17.51
N PHE A 180 -3.82 -15.43 -16.25
CA PHE A 180 -4.44 -16.25 -15.22
C PHE A 180 -5.86 -16.69 -15.59
N ALA A 181 -6.65 -15.80 -16.21
CA ALA A 181 -8.00 -16.10 -16.66
C ALA A 181 -8.07 -17.17 -17.75
N LEU A 182 -7.01 -17.29 -18.56
CA LEU A 182 -6.95 -18.18 -19.73
C LEU A 182 -6.28 -19.53 -19.43
N GLN A 183 -5.64 -19.67 -18.25
CA GLN A 183 -4.87 -20.86 -17.92
C GLN A 183 -5.67 -21.89 -17.13
N SER A 184 -5.45 -23.16 -17.47
CA SER A 184 -5.96 -24.32 -16.72
C SER A 184 -4.83 -25.13 -16.08
N ASN A 185 -3.57 -24.87 -16.46
CA ASN A 185 -2.42 -25.58 -15.91
C ASN A 185 -2.08 -25.07 -14.49
N PRO A 186 -2.07 -25.92 -13.45
CA PRO A 186 -1.84 -25.51 -12.08
C PRO A 186 -0.52 -24.75 -11.86
N LEU A 187 0.55 -25.14 -12.55
CA LEU A 187 1.85 -24.49 -12.40
C LEU A 187 1.84 -23.05 -12.94
N LEU A 188 1.20 -22.87 -14.10
CA LEU A 188 1.06 -21.55 -14.69
C LEU A 188 0.11 -20.66 -13.91
N LEU A 189 -0.96 -21.22 -13.31
CA LEU A 189 -1.85 -20.49 -12.40
C LEU A 189 -1.09 -19.97 -11.16
N ILE A 190 -0.25 -20.81 -10.56
CA ILE A 190 0.59 -20.39 -9.43
C ILE A 190 1.56 -19.30 -9.86
N ALA A 191 2.25 -19.44 -10.99
CA ALA A 191 3.19 -18.47 -11.49
C ALA A 191 2.50 -17.11 -11.79
N CYS A 192 1.38 -17.11 -12.52
CA CYS A 192 0.63 -15.89 -12.78
C CYS A 192 0.12 -15.24 -11.48
N GLY A 193 -0.44 -16.03 -10.57
CA GLY A 193 -0.90 -15.56 -9.26
C GLY A 193 0.23 -14.96 -8.42
N PHE A 194 1.43 -15.55 -8.48
CA PHE A 194 2.62 -15.03 -7.81
C PHE A 194 2.99 -13.64 -8.34
N PHE A 195 3.03 -13.45 -9.66
CA PHE A 195 3.35 -12.14 -10.25
C PHE A 195 2.25 -11.10 -10.00
N ILE A 196 0.98 -11.47 -9.98
CA ILE A 196 -0.12 -10.58 -9.58
C ILE A 196 0.07 -10.12 -8.14
N THR A 197 0.34 -11.05 -7.22
CA THR A 197 0.53 -10.75 -5.79
C THR A 197 1.76 -9.90 -5.55
N TRP A 198 2.86 -10.19 -6.23
CA TRP A 198 4.07 -9.39 -6.16
C TRP A 198 3.83 -7.96 -6.67
N SER A 199 3.17 -7.84 -7.80
CA SER A 199 2.79 -6.57 -8.38
C SER A 199 1.90 -5.74 -7.43
N ASN A 200 0.94 -6.39 -6.77
CA ASN A 200 0.09 -5.75 -5.77
C ASN A 200 0.87 -5.27 -4.53
N ALA A 201 1.88 -6.03 -4.09
CA ALA A 201 2.76 -5.61 -3.00
C ALA A 201 3.56 -4.36 -3.40
N TRP A 202 4.13 -4.35 -4.61
CA TRP A 202 4.85 -3.20 -5.15
C TRP A 202 3.93 -1.99 -5.33
N LEU A 203 2.75 -2.18 -5.90
CA LEU A 203 1.73 -1.14 -6.03
C LEU A 203 1.41 -0.51 -4.67
N THR A 204 1.19 -1.33 -3.64
CA THR A 204 0.86 -0.85 -2.28
C THR A 204 1.94 0.06 -1.71
N TYR A 205 3.20 -0.33 -1.86
CA TYR A 205 4.33 0.48 -1.44
C TYR A 205 4.37 1.83 -2.18
N SER A 206 4.34 1.78 -3.51
CA SER A 206 4.50 2.97 -4.36
C SER A 206 3.34 3.95 -4.21
N TYR A 207 2.09 3.48 -4.07
CA TYR A 207 0.96 4.41 -3.99
C TYR A 207 0.87 5.10 -2.62
N HIS A 208 1.28 4.47 -1.53
CA HIS A 208 1.32 5.13 -0.22
C HIS A 208 2.37 6.26 -0.20
N SER A 209 3.55 6.02 -0.79
CA SER A 209 4.56 7.04 -0.99
C SER A 209 4.04 8.17 -1.86
N TYR A 210 3.51 7.85 -3.03
CA TYR A 210 2.98 8.81 -3.99
C TYR A 210 1.87 9.71 -3.41
N GLN A 211 0.92 9.15 -2.66
CA GLN A 211 -0.13 9.95 -2.00
C GLN A 211 0.45 10.98 -1.03
N SER A 212 1.53 10.63 -0.32
CA SER A 212 2.17 11.54 0.62
C SER A 212 2.98 12.65 -0.04
N GLU A 213 3.43 12.45 -1.26
CA GLU A 213 4.24 13.40 -2.03
C GLU A 213 3.41 14.45 -2.79
N ILE A 214 2.16 14.15 -3.13
CA ILE A 214 1.32 15.04 -3.95
C ILE A 214 0.79 16.26 -3.20
N PHE A 215 0.74 16.21 -1.87
CA PHE A 215 0.17 17.28 -1.06
C PHE A 215 1.21 17.93 -0.16
N PRO A 216 1.14 19.28 -0.01
CA PRO A 216 2.00 19.98 0.94
C PRO A 216 1.71 19.54 2.37
N THR A 217 2.71 19.64 3.24
CA THR A 217 2.68 19.13 4.62
C THR A 217 1.47 19.62 5.42
N ARG A 218 1.03 20.86 5.16
CA ARG A 218 -0.10 21.50 5.86
C ARG A 218 -1.44 20.77 5.71
N ILE A 219 -1.74 20.20 4.55
CA ILE A 219 -3.03 19.56 4.25
C ILE A 219 -2.90 18.05 4.03
N ARG A 220 -1.67 17.52 3.94
CA ARG A 220 -1.34 16.13 3.57
C ARG A 220 -2.15 15.10 4.33
N ALA A 221 -2.10 15.12 5.67
CA ALA A 221 -2.76 14.11 6.49
C ALA A 221 -4.28 14.05 6.23
N ARG A 222 -4.91 15.21 6.04
CA ARG A 222 -6.35 15.29 5.76
C ARG A 222 -6.70 14.85 4.35
N ALA A 223 -5.92 15.28 3.35
CA ALA A 223 -6.14 14.92 1.95
C ALA A 223 -5.94 13.41 1.74
N VAL A 224 -4.83 12.85 2.24
CA VAL A 224 -4.54 11.43 2.16
C VAL A 224 -5.58 10.62 2.92
N GLY A 225 -5.94 11.02 4.16
CA GLY A 225 -6.98 10.34 4.94
C GLY A 225 -8.33 10.33 4.24
N PHE A 226 -8.74 11.47 3.65
CA PHE A 226 -9.94 11.57 2.86
C PHE A 226 -9.92 10.66 1.63
N CYS A 227 -8.87 10.73 0.81
CA CYS A 227 -8.76 9.89 -0.38
C CYS A 227 -8.70 8.39 -0.02
N TYR A 228 -7.99 8.04 1.04
CA TYR A 228 -7.86 6.65 1.49
C TYR A 228 -9.16 6.07 2.06
N SER A 229 -10.06 6.89 2.61
CA SER A 229 -11.37 6.42 3.09
C SER A 229 -12.20 5.79 1.98
N PHE A 230 -12.06 6.26 0.74
CA PHE A 230 -12.73 5.67 -0.43
C PHE A 230 -12.22 4.27 -0.77
N SER A 231 -10.95 3.96 -0.49
CA SER A 231 -10.43 2.59 -0.61
C SER A 231 -11.18 1.62 0.33
N ARG A 232 -11.46 2.03 1.56
CA ARG A 232 -12.20 1.21 2.51
C ARG A 232 -13.66 1.01 2.11
N LEU A 233 -14.29 2.10 1.67
CA LEU A 233 -15.64 2.05 1.14
C LEU A 233 -15.72 1.12 -0.08
N SER A 234 -14.80 1.28 -1.02
CA SER A 234 -14.69 0.42 -2.20
C SER A 234 -14.52 -1.06 -1.85
N THR A 235 -13.74 -1.39 -0.81
CA THR A 235 -13.53 -2.78 -0.38
C THR A 235 -14.83 -3.45 0.04
N VAL A 236 -15.74 -2.72 0.70
CA VAL A 236 -17.05 -3.25 1.10
C VAL A 236 -17.90 -3.56 -0.13
N PHE A 237 -18.07 -2.58 -1.02
CA PHE A 237 -18.89 -2.75 -2.22
C PHE A 237 -18.28 -3.77 -3.20
N SER A 238 -16.97 -3.75 -3.40
CA SER A 238 -16.29 -4.69 -4.31
C SER A 238 -16.47 -6.14 -3.88
N SER A 239 -16.47 -6.43 -2.58
CA SER A 239 -16.69 -7.80 -2.09
C SER A 239 -18.08 -8.32 -2.45
N ILE A 240 -19.10 -7.47 -2.37
CA ILE A 240 -20.48 -7.82 -2.77
C ILE A 240 -20.55 -8.03 -4.28
N ILE A 241 -19.99 -7.08 -5.06
CA ILE A 241 -20.01 -7.13 -6.52
C ILE A 241 -19.27 -8.38 -7.02
N ILE A 242 -18.09 -8.68 -6.48
CA ILE A 242 -17.31 -9.86 -6.86
C ILE A 242 -18.07 -11.15 -6.53
N GLY A 243 -18.73 -11.21 -5.36
CA GLY A 243 -19.56 -12.37 -4.99
C GLY A 243 -20.70 -12.60 -5.99
N LEU A 244 -21.39 -11.56 -6.42
CA LEU A 244 -22.44 -11.62 -7.44
C LEU A 244 -21.90 -12.03 -8.81
N ILE A 245 -20.81 -11.41 -9.25
CA ILE A 245 -20.17 -11.76 -10.55
C ILE A 245 -19.72 -13.22 -10.54
N LEU A 246 -19.13 -13.70 -9.44
CA LEU A 246 -18.67 -15.07 -9.32
C LEU A 246 -19.84 -16.07 -9.43
N GLN A 247 -20.96 -15.77 -8.82
CA GLN A 247 -22.17 -16.61 -8.87
C GLN A 247 -22.82 -16.62 -10.26
N CYS A 248 -22.91 -15.45 -10.91
CA CYS A 248 -23.62 -15.31 -12.18
C CYS A 248 -22.75 -15.65 -13.41
N SER A 249 -21.47 -15.33 -13.39
CA SER A 249 -20.62 -15.32 -14.59
C SER A 249 -19.28 -16.05 -14.39
N GLY A 250 -19.02 -16.59 -13.19
CA GLY A 250 -17.84 -17.39 -12.90
C GLY A 250 -16.56 -16.60 -12.65
N SER A 251 -15.45 -17.34 -12.45
CA SER A 251 -14.14 -16.81 -12.06
C SER A 251 -13.50 -15.91 -13.11
N THR A 252 -13.66 -16.23 -14.39
CA THR A 252 -13.11 -15.44 -15.52
C THR A 252 -13.67 -14.02 -15.53
N ALA A 253 -14.98 -13.85 -15.29
CA ALA A 253 -15.60 -12.53 -15.25
C ALA A 253 -15.10 -11.70 -14.04
N VAL A 254 -14.85 -12.33 -12.91
CA VAL A 254 -14.23 -11.64 -11.74
C VAL A 254 -12.83 -11.14 -12.08
N ILE A 255 -12.02 -11.95 -12.75
CA ILE A 255 -10.66 -11.56 -13.13
C ILE A 255 -10.73 -10.43 -14.17
N ALA A 256 -11.64 -10.49 -15.12
CA ALA A 256 -11.85 -9.39 -16.08
C ALA A 256 -12.22 -8.08 -15.37
N PHE A 257 -13.08 -8.12 -14.36
CA PHE A 257 -13.42 -6.96 -13.54
C PHE A 257 -12.21 -6.38 -12.79
N ILE A 258 -11.35 -7.23 -12.26
CA ILE A 258 -10.08 -6.83 -11.61
C ILE A 258 -9.13 -6.18 -12.63
N VAL A 259 -8.96 -6.81 -13.79
CA VAL A 259 -8.08 -6.31 -14.88
C VAL A 259 -8.55 -4.94 -15.37
N ILE A 260 -9.85 -4.77 -15.61
CA ILE A 260 -10.44 -3.48 -16.01
C ILE A 260 -10.19 -2.42 -14.92
N SER A 261 -10.36 -2.76 -13.65
CA SER A 261 -10.10 -1.86 -12.54
C SER A 261 -8.63 -1.41 -12.51
N MET A 262 -7.69 -2.31 -12.76
CA MET A 262 -6.26 -1.98 -12.81
C MET A 262 -5.90 -1.14 -14.05
N LEU A 263 -6.56 -1.35 -15.18
CA LEU A 263 -6.41 -0.49 -16.36
C LEU A 263 -6.87 0.94 -16.05
N ILE A 264 -7.97 1.11 -15.34
CA ILE A 264 -8.45 2.45 -14.93
C ILE A 264 -7.42 3.13 -14.03
N VAL A 265 -6.85 2.43 -13.05
CA VAL A 265 -5.77 2.97 -12.19
C VAL A 265 -4.57 3.39 -13.03
N MET A 266 -4.11 2.51 -13.92
CA MET A 266 -2.96 2.75 -14.80
C MET A 266 -3.16 4.00 -15.66
N LEU A 267 -4.32 4.13 -16.31
CA LEU A 267 -4.63 5.28 -17.16
C LEU A 267 -4.79 6.56 -16.33
N THR A 268 -5.49 6.48 -15.18
CA THR A 268 -5.70 7.65 -14.31
C THR A 268 -4.37 8.22 -13.82
N ILE A 269 -3.46 7.40 -13.32
CA ILE A 269 -2.16 7.85 -12.83
C ILE A 269 -1.22 8.18 -13.98
N GLY A 270 -1.22 7.39 -15.05
CA GLY A 270 -0.36 7.63 -16.20
C GLY A 270 -0.63 8.98 -16.88
N ILE A 271 -1.90 9.35 -17.05
CA ILE A 271 -2.31 10.57 -17.74
C ILE A 271 -2.34 11.78 -16.80
N PHE A 272 -3.01 11.65 -15.65
CA PHE A 272 -3.28 12.78 -14.75
C PHE A 272 -2.31 12.90 -13.58
N GLY A 273 -1.49 11.88 -13.34
CA GLY A 273 -0.55 11.88 -12.22
C GLY A 273 0.60 12.89 -12.43
N PRO A 274 0.82 13.83 -11.50
CA PRO A 274 1.99 14.70 -11.55
C PRO A 274 3.27 13.91 -11.23
N ASN A 275 4.40 14.36 -11.79
CA ASN A 275 5.71 13.89 -11.42
C ASN A 275 6.08 14.48 -10.06
N THR A 276 6.62 13.66 -9.15
CA THR A 276 6.92 14.09 -7.77
C THR A 276 8.42 14.14 -7.47
N ARG A 277 9.24 13.54 -8.32
CA ARG A 277 10.68 13.42 -8.09
C ARG A 277 11.39 14.76 -8.26
N GLY A 278 12.15 15.18 -7.24
CA GLY A 278 12.98 16.37 -7.30
C GLY A 278 12.22 17.71 -7.16
N ILE A 279 10.95 17.68 -6.80
CA ILE A 279 10.15 18.89 -6.53
C ILE A 279 10.03 19.06 -5.02
N ASP A 280 10.37 20.26 -4.53
CA ASP A 280 10.13 20.60 -3.14
C ASP A 280 8.65 20.51 -2.81
N LEU A 281 8.32 19.79 -1.75
CA LEU A 281 6.94 19.51 -1.31
C LEU A 281 6.13 20.80 -1.03
N GLU A 282 6.79 21.93 -0.84
CA GLU A 282 6.14 23.23 -0.60
C GLU A 282 5.81 23.98 -1.90
N ASN A 283 6.45 23.59 -3.01
CA ASN A 283 6.24 24.18 -4.34
C ASN A 283 5.25 23.38 -5.21
N ILE A 284 4.80 22.23 -4.73
CA ILE A 284 3.75 21.43 -5.33
C ILE A 284 2.38 22.04 -4.97
#